data_2290cf44ef0552be9f2ba146bce7651e
#
_entry.id   2290cf44ef0552be9f2ba146bce7651e
#
_cell.length_a   1.000
_cell.length_b   1.000
_cell.length_c   1.000
_cell.angle_alpha   90.00
_cell.angle_beta   90.00
_cell.angle_gamma   90.00
#
_symmetry.space_group_name_H-M   'P 1'
#
loop_
_entity.id
_entity.type
_entity.pdbx_description
1 polymer ?
#
loop_
_entity_poly.entity_id
_entity_poly.type
_entity_poly.pdbx_seq_one_letter_code
_entity_poly.pdbx_strand_id
1 'polypeptide(L)'
;MTYVMQTTDQQPPANYDQHIKKERFNIMKKQATFLAVLSTAVFTASMAFPAYAKAAGWTEDNGNWYYYDSYGDPLTDTWKKSGNDWYYLNSDGIRAYSQQVDEYYVNDEGKRVTYQWVSIENEDYWNEDDAPEFLYYYYGKDGKALTSTWASINGSWYYFNEDSIMETGSIQVDGYNYYLGEDGSRKTGWVLLEEETDDPEDLEAWYYFDGNGRRVENEVDKKIDGAYYTFEDGKMQTGWYKLPAADKNPAEKLTENSGSENTDAENTETATGSNAEAAENNGSEETAASTASLPAISGYKYYDEDGKRASGWRTIEGVENISEDGEYFRFYFKNGTP
;
A
#
# COMPACT_ATOMS: atom_id res chain seq x y z
N MET A 1 -21.89 15.56 -6.69
CA MET A 1 -22.76 15.48 -5.50
C MET A 1 -21.91 14.91 -4.40
N THR A 2 -21.52 15.70 -3.45
CA THR A 2 -20.55 15.35 -2.41
C THR A 2 -21.27 14.69 -1.25
N TYR A 3 -20.90 13.47 -0.89
CA TYR A 3 -21.43 12.77 0.27
C TYR A 3 -20.43 12.86 1.43
N VAL A 4 -20.87 13.43 2.53
CA VAL A 4 -20.19 13.34 3.82
C VAL A 4 -20.67 12.05 4.48
N MET A 5 -19.80 11.03 4.55
CA MET A 5 -20.13 9.82 5.31
C MET A 5 -20.04 10.11 6.79
N GLN A 6 -21.20 10.16 7.46
CA GLN A 6 -21.25 9.95 8.92
C GLN A 6 -20.96 8.48 9.19
N THR A 7 -20.10 8.22 10.14
CA THR A 7 -19.64 6.90 10.57
C THR A 7 -20.79 5.94 10.87
N THR A 8 -21.12 5.09 9.92
CA THR A 8 -21.76 3.80 10.16
C THR A 8 -21.13 2.79 9.19
N ASP A 9 -20.60 1.72 9.76
CA ASP A 9 -20.09 0.52 9.12
C ASP A 9 -20.82 0.15 7.83
N GLN A 10 -20.27 0.52 6.66
CA GLN A 10 -20.65 -0.08 5.39
C GLN A 10 -19.41 -0.15 4.48
N GLN A 11 -18.89 -1.36 4.32
CA GLN A 11 -17.99 -1.71 3.24
C GLN A 11 -18.66 -1.42 1.89
N PRO A 12 -17.93 -0.89 0.90
CA PRO A 12 -18.45 -0.73 -0.45
C PRO A 12 -18.77 -2.11 -1.05
N PRO A 13 -19.91 -2.29 -1.77
CA PRO A 13 -20.25 -3.55 -2.38
C PRO A 13 -19.31 -3.85 -3.58
N ALA A 14 -18.72 -5.02 -3.57
CA ALA A 14 -18.02 -5.60 -4.72
C ALA A 14 -19.01 -5.83 -5.88
N ASN A 15 -18.62 -5.42 -7.08
CA ASN A 15 -19.31 -5.54 -8.37
C ASN A 15 -20.31 -4.43 -8.72
N TYR A 16 -19.78 -3.35 -9.30
CA TYR A 16 -20.59 -2.43 -10.10
C TYR A 16 -20.33 -2.68 -11.59
N ASP A 17 -21.42 -3.08 -12.29
CA ASP A 17 -21.45 -3.43 -13.71
C ASP A 17 -21.07 -2.23 -14.60
N GLN A 18 -20.16 -2.40 -15.55
CA GLN A 18 -19.68 -1.39 -16.50
C GLN A 18 -20.82 -0.74 -17.33
N HIS A 19 -21.98 -1.38 -17.43
CA HIS A 19 -23.14 -0.82 -18.13
C HIS A 19 -23.76 0.35 -17.39
N ILE A 20 -23.74 0.33 -16.04
CA ILE A 20 -24.28 1.39 -15.19
C ILE A 20 -23.34 2.61 -15.19
N LYS A 21 -22.02 2.38 -15.30
CA LYS A 21 -21.02 3.44 -15.46
C LYS A 21 -21.34 4.33 -16.67
N LYS A 22 -21.63 3.73 -17.82
CA LYS A 22 -21.88 4.44 -19.08
C LYS A 22 -23.20 5.23 -19.10
N GLU A 23 -24.21 4.78 -18.40
CA GLU A 23 -25.48 5.49 -18.30
C GLU A 23 -25.41 6.71 -17.36
N ARG A 24 -24.70 6.58 -16.22
CA ARG A 24 -24.46 7.70 -15.29
C ARG A 24 -23.63 8.81 -15.94
N PHE A 25 -22.61 8.46 -16.72
CA PHE A 25 -21.81 9.42 -17.49
C PHE A 25 -22.64 10.28 -18.43
N ASN A 26 -23.61 9.70 -19.12
CA ASN A 26 -24.49 10.43 -20.02
C ASN A 26 -25.46 11.35 -19.27
N ILE A 27 -25.82 11.01 -18.03
CA ILE A 27 -26.69 11.84 -17.18
C ILE A 27 -25.86 13.01 -16.61
N MET A 28 -24.63 12.79 -16.17
CA MET A 28 -23.75 13.87 -15.66
C MET A 28 -23.31 14.84 -16.75
N LYS A 29 -22.97 14.36 -17.96
CA LYS A 29 -22.72 15.26 -19.09
C LYS A 29 -23.92 16.18 -19.41
N LYS A 30 -25.12 15.69 -19.23
CA LYS A 30 -26.35 16.53 -19.39
C LYS A 30 -26.50 17.54 -18.25
N GLN A 31 -26.07 17.22 -17.03
CA GLN A 31 -26.12 18.14 -15.89
C GLN A 31 -24.99 19.18 -15.92
N ALA A 32 -23.76 18.78 -16.30
CA ALA A 32 -22.63 19.70 -16.47
C ALA A 32 -22.89 20.71 -17.60
N THR A 33 -23.54 20.30 -18.68
CA THR A 33 -23.94 21.22 -19.77
C THR A 33 -25.05 22.19 -19.35
N PHE A 34 -25.82 21.89 -18.33
CA PHE A 34 -26.88 22.77 -17.79
C PHE A 34 -26.32 23.83 -16.82
N LEU A 35 -25.20 23.58 -16.17
CA LEU A 35 -24.54 24.52 -15.25
C LEU A 35 -23.63 25.53 -15.98
N ALA A 36 -23.16 25.20 -17.19
CA ALA A 36 -22.25 26.08 -17.96
C ALA A 36 -22.96 27.16 -18.79
N VAL A 37 -24.29 27.24 -18.81
CA VAL A 37 -25.04 28.18 -19.66
C VAL A 37 -25.65 29.39 -18.89
N LEU A 38 -25.41 29.50 -17.59
CA LEU A 38 -26.01 30.57 -16.77
C LEU A 38 -25.06 31.68 -16.34
N SER A 39 -23.88 31.84 -16.97
CA SER A 39 -22.93 32.90 -16.62
C SER A 39 -22.63 33.93 -17.71
N THR A 40 -23.63 34.34 -18.52
CA THR A 40 -23.48 35.53 -19.34
C THR A 40 -24.83 36.29 -19.47
N ALA A 41 -25.13 37.05 -18.43
CA ALA A 41 -26.01 38.20 -18.59
C ALA A 41 -25.40 39.37 -17.82
N VAL A 42 -24.53 40.07 -18.51
CA VAL A 42 -24.11 41.42 -18.08
C VAL A 42 -25.31 42.33 -18.19
N PHE A 43 -25.96 42.64 -17.08
CA PHE A 43 -26.89 43.78 -16.99
C PHE A 43 -26.17 44.95 -16.31
N THR A 44 -25.58 45.83 -17.11
CA THR A 44 -25.26 47.17 -16.68
C THR A 44 -26.57 48.00 -16.64
N ALA A 45 -27.24 48.01 -15.53
CA ALA A 45 -28.21 49.02 -15.20
C ALA A 45 -27.72 49.75 -13.94
N SER A 46 -26.97 50.82 -14.14
CA SER A 46 -26.66 51.79 -13.09
C SER A 46 -27.92 52.53 -12.71
N MET A 47 -28.70 51.97 -11.81
CA MET A 47 -29.68 52.74 -11.04
C MET A 47 -29.04 52.99 -9.68
N ALA A 48 -28.67 54.26 -9.44
CA ALA A 48 -28.28 54.76 -8.13
C ALA A 48 -29.50 54.68 -7.20
N PHE A 49 -29.71 53.52 -6.56
CA PHE A 49 -30.51 53.46 -5.36
C PHE A 49 -29.69 53.96 -4.20
N PRO A 50 -30.24 54.73 -3.23
CA PRO A 50 -29.57 55.02 -2.01
C PRO A 50 -29.15 53.69 -1.37
N ALA A 51 -27.85 53.42 -1.29
CA ALA A 51 -27.33 52.25 -0.63
C ALA A 51 -27.72 52.37 0.85
N TYR A 52 -28.79 51.71 1.25
CA TYR A 52 -29.00 51.45 2.64
C TYR A 52 -27.90 50.47 2.99
N ALA A 53 -26.91 50.92 3.79
CA ALA A 53 -25.87 50.04 4.31
C ALA A 53 -26.55 48.87 4.99
N LYS A 54 -26.29 47.67 4.52
CA LYS A 54 -26.82 46.45 5.15
C LYS A 54 -26.25 46.36 6.58
N ALA A 55 -27.08 45.92 7.51
CA ALA A 55 -26.60 45.75 8.91
C ALA A 55 -25.42 44.75 8.95
N ALA A 56 -24.43 45.05 9.78
CA ALA A 56 -23.31 44.15 9.99
C ALA A 56 -23.80 42.76 10.44
N GLY A 57 -23.26 41.73 9.85
CA GLY A 57 -23.57 40.34 10.19
C GLY A 57 -23.98 39.48 9.01
N TRP A 58 -24.50 38.29 9.32
CA TRP A 58 -25.00 37.36 8.34
C TRP A 58 -26.37 37.85 7.79
N THR A 59 -26.50 37.81 6.48
CA THR A 59 -27.70 38.20 5.76
C THR A 59 -27.96 37.20 4.64
N GLU A 60 -29.18 36.70 4.57
CA GLU A 60 -29.64 35.87 3.45
C GLU A 60 -30.28 36.76 2.38
N ASP A 61 -29.92 36.53 1.13
CA ASP A 61 -30.48 37.21 -0.01
C ASP A 61 -30.60 36.21 -1.19
N ASN A 62 -31.83 35.98 -1.65
CA ASN A 62 -32.13 35.03 -2.74
C ASN A 62 -31.58 33.62 -2.55
N GLY A 63 -31.56 33.09 -1.30
CA GLY A 63 -31.05 31.79 -0.98
C GLY A 63 -29.52 31.73 -0.76
N ASN A 64 -28.83 32.84 -0.96
CA ASN A 64 -27.38 32.96 -0.70
C ASN A 64 -27.11 33.67 0.62
N TRP A 65 -26.10 33.21 1.36
CA TRP A 65 -25.66 33.82 2.58
C TRP A 65 -24.43 34.70 2.36
N TYR A 66 -24.52 35.95 2.85
CA TYR A 66 -23.43 36.95 2.85
C TYR A 66 -23.13 37.37 4.26
N TYR A 67 -21.91 37.89 4.47
CA TYR A 67 -21.53 38.53 5.72
C TYR A 67 -21.12 39.97 5.43
N TYR A 68 -21.82 40.94 6.03
CA TYR A 68 -21.51 42.37 5.92
C TYR A 68 -20.70 42.84 7.11
N ASP A 69 -19.70 43.70 6.87
CA ASP A 69 -18.91 44.33 7.89
C ASP A 69 -19.67 45.50 8.56
N SER A 70 -18.99 46.25 9.45
CA SER A 70 -19.58 47.40 10.16
C SER A 70 -19.88 48.61 9.28
N TYR A 71 -19.32 48.60 8.07
CA TYR A 71 -19.53 49.66 7.08
C TYR A 71 -20.67 49.32 6.11
N GLY A 72 -21.16 48.08 6.16
CA GLY A 72 -22.18 47.56 5.28
C GLY A 72 -21.63 47.01 3.98
N ASP A 73 -20.32 46.74 3.91
CA ASP A 73 -19.67 46.12 2.77
C ASP A 73 -19.65 44.58 2.93
N PRO A 74 -19.88 43.80 1.85
CA PRO A 74 -19.80 42.34 1.91
C PRO A 74 -18.34 41.90 2.04
N LEU A 75 -18.08 40.93 2.90
CA LEU A 75 -16.79 40.23 2.93
C LEU A 75 -16.70 39.31 1.72
N THR A 76 -15.54 39.32 1.04
CA THR A 76 -15.22 38.44 -0.11
C THR A 76 -13.88 37.76 0.08
N ASP A 77 -13.66 36.63 -0.58
CA ASP A 77 -12.43 35.85 -0.60
C ASP A 77 -11.80 35.68 0.79
N THR A 78 -12.62 35.35 1.79
CA THR A 78 -12.15 35.34 3.17
C THR A 78 -12.87 34.35 4.08
N TRP A 79 -12.15 33.89 5.09
CA TRP A 79 -12.70 33.06 6.15
C TRP A 79 -13.31 33.92 7.26
N LYS A 80 -14.55 33.60 7.64
CA LYS A 80 -15.26 34.26 8.74
C LYS A 80 -15.59 33.27 9.84
N LYS A 81 -15.10 33.57 11.06
CA LYS A 81 -15.53 32.84 12.26
C LYS A 81 -16.86 33.35 12.74
N SER A 82 -17.79 32.41 13.02
CA SER A 82 -19.08 32.73 13.63
C SER A 82 -19.39 31.64 14.67
N GLY A 83 -19.48 32.02 15.93
CA GLY A 83 -19.52 31.07 17.05
C GLY A 83 -18.25 30.21 17.10
N ASN A 84 -18.40 28.90 17.04
CA ASN A 84 -17.30 27.94 17.01
C ASN A 84 -16.88 27.54 15.59
N ASP A 85 -17.68 27.89 14.57
CA ASP A 85 -17.53 27.44 13.21
C ASP A 85 -16.84 28.50 12.34
N TRP A 86 -16.15 28.04 11.29
CA TRP A 86 -15.58 28.86 10.24
C TRP A 86 -16.34 28.67 8.94
N TYR A 87 -16.55 29.77 8.24
CA TYR A 87 -17.24 29.82 6.94
C TYR A 87 -16.37 30.59 5.95
N TYR A 88 -16.42 30.19 4.68
CA TYR A 88 -15.74 30.91 3.61
C TYR A 88 -16.72 31.71 2.75
N LEU A 89 -16.39 32.96 2.48
CA LEU A 89 -17.09 33.83 1.54
C LEU A 89 -16.25 33.87 0.26
N ASN A 90 -16.82 33.49 -0.88
CA ASN A 90 -16.13 33.49 -2.16
C ASN A 90 -15.96 34.91 -2.72
N SER A 91 -15.45 35.05 -3.96
CA SER A 91 -15.25 36.35 -4.66
C SER A 91 -16.52 37.17 -4.82
N ASP A 92 -17.69 36.53 -4.87
CA ASP A 92 -18.99 37.18 -4.95
C ASP A 92 -19.58 37.51 -3.57
N GLY A 93 -18.83 37.22 -2.49
CA GLY A 93 -19.27 37.36 -1.11
C GLY A 93 -20.28 36.28 -0.66
N ILE A 94 -20.51 35.26 -1.48
CA ILE A 94 -21.43 34.16 -1.18
C ILE A 94 -20.73 33.12 -0.33
N ARG A 95 -21.41 32.65 0.72
CA ARG A 95 -20.91 31.55 1.56
C ARG A 95 -20.76 30.28 0.74
N ALA A 96 -19.59 29.66 0.83
CA ALA A 96 -19.26 28.40 0.16
C ALA A 96 -19.92 27.20 0.85
N TYR A 97 -20.23 26.15 0.08
CA TYR A 97 -20.83 24.89 0.55
C TYR A 97 -20.24 23.72 -0.22
N SER A 98 -20.09 22.58 0.44
CA SER A 98 -19.72 21.29 -0.16
C SER A 98 -18.57 21.39 -1.16
N GLN A 99 -17.50 22.10 -0.81
CA GLN A 99 -16.37 22.31 -1.70
C GLN A 99 -15.06 22.48 -0.94
N GLN A 100 -13.98 22.20 -1.64
CA GLN A 100 -12.63 22.50 -1.19
C GLN A 100 -12.33 23.99 -1.39
N VAL A 101 -11.66 24.57 -0.42
CA VAL A 101 -11.17 25.96 -0.44
C VAL A 101 -9.73 25.93 0.08
N ASP A 102 -8.77 26.03 -0.83
CA ASP A 102 -7.36 25.83 -0.55
C ASP A 102 -7.11 24.48 0.16
N GLU A 103 -6.50 24.48 1.33
CA GLU A 103 -6.20 23.31 2.16
C GLU A 103 -7.39 22.84 3.03
N TYR A 104 -8.55 23.50 2.92
CA TYR A 104 -9.72 23.28 3.78
C TYR A 104 -10.89 22.74 2.99
N TYR A 105 -11.87 22.21 3.69
CA TYR A 105 -13.15 21.81 3.11
C TYR A 105 -14.32 22.42 3.91
N VAL A 106 -15.33 22.91 3.20
CA VAL A 106 -16.59 23.33 3.80
C VAL A 106 -17.68 22.31 3.45
N ASN A 107 -18.43 21.88 4.46
CA ASN A 107 -19.50 20.90 4.30
C ASN A 107 -20.77 21.50 3.69
N ASP A 108 -21.84 20.71 3.65
CA ASP A 108 -23.16 21.09 3.15
C ASP A 108 -23.85 22.19 3.99
N GLU A 109 -23.41 22.38 5.24
CA GLU A 109 -23.83 23.52 6.07
C GLU A 109 -22.94 24.75 5.88
N GLY A 110 -21.92 24.68 4.99
CA GLY A 110 -20.93 25.73 4.76
C GLY A 110 -19.89 25.85 5.87
N LYS A 111 -19.85 24.91 6.81
CA LYS A 111 -18.89 24.91 7.92
C LYS A 111 -17.59 24.24 7.51
N ARG A 112 -16.45 24.83 7.92
CA ARG A 112 -15.16 24.18 7.77
C ARG A 112 -15.08 22.91 8.61
N VAL A 113 -14.70 21.80 8.00
CA VAL A 113 -14.58 20.50 8.66
C VAL A 113 -13.27 20.40 9.46
N THR A 114 -13.31 19.60 10.52
CA THR A 114 -12.14 19.23 11.34
C THR A 114 -12.31 17.79 11.84
N TYR A 115 -11.20 17.03 11.95
CA TYR A 115 -11.23 15.62 12.39
C TYR A 115 -12.24 14.77 11.59
N GLN A 116 -12.29 14.98 10.28
CA GLN A 116 -13.34 14.38 9.46
C GLN A 116 -12.78 13.86 8.13
N TRP A 117 -13.27 12.68 7.73
CA TRP A 117 -13.12 12.16 6.38
C TRP A 117 -14.06 12.89 5.42
N VAL A 118 -13.57 13.17 4.23
CA VAL A 118 -14.33 13.71 3.11
C VAL A 118 -14.02 12.89 1.87
N SER A 119 -15.05 12.45 1.15
CA SER A 119 -14.90 11.82 -0.16
C SER A 119 -15.38 12.79 -1.25
N ILE A 120 -14.63 12.87 -2.31
CA ILE A 120 -14.91 13.71 -3.48
C ILE A 120 -14.96 12.79 -4.70
N GLU A 121 -15.97 12.95 -5.55
CA GLU A 121 -16.06 12.21 -6.82
C GLU A 121 -14.79 12.50 -7.66
N ASN A 122 -14.16 11.45 -8.15
CA ASN A 122 -12.98 11.58 -8.99
C ASN A 122 -13.41 11.89 -10.43
N GLU A 123 -13.01 13.03 -10.95
CA GLU A 123 -13.34 13.44 -12.32
C GLU A 123 -12.68 12.54 -13.37
N ASP A 124 -11.55 11.92 -13.03
CA ASP A 124 -10.78 11.04 -13.92
C ASP A 124 -11.28 9.59 -13.94
N TYR A 125 -12.19 9.23 -13.03
CA TYR A 125 -12.75 7.87 -12.93
C TYR A 125 -13.29 7.32 -14.27
N TRP A 126 -13.80 8.19 -15.12
CA TRP A 126 -14.37 7.82 -16.41
C TRP A 126 -13.34 7.78 -17.55
N ASN A 127 -12.15 8.30 -17.33
CA ASN A 127 -11.12 8.47 -18.34
C ASN A 127 -9.97 7.45 -18.17
N GLU A 128 -9.83 6.89 -16.98
CA GLU A 128 -8.76 5.95 -16.62
C GLU A 128 -9.37 4.65 -16.07
N ASP A 129 -8.93 3.51 -16.62
CA ASP A 129 -9.52 2.19 -16.34
C ASP A 129 -9.41 1.80 -14.85
N ASP A 130 -8.33 2.21 -14.16
CA ASP A 130 -8.03 1.85 -12.77
C ASP A 130 -8.24 3.00 -11.78
N ALA A 131 -8.78 4.15 -12.23
CA ALA A 131 -9.02 5.28 -11.34
C ALA A 131 -10.14 4.97 -10.34
N PRO A 132 -9.98 5.29 -9.04
CA PRO A 132 -11.04 5.08 -8.05
C PRO A 132 -12.21 6.05 -8.29
N GLU A 133 -13.43 5.60 -8.01
CA GLU A 133 -14.64 6.44 -8.15
C GLU A 133 -14.61 7.65 -7.21
N PHE A 134 -14.02 7.51 -6.03
CA PHE A 134 -13.91 8.56 -5.01
C PHE A 134 -12.48 8.73 -4.55
N LEU A 135 -12.06 9.98 -4.36
CA LEU A 135 -10.85 10.37 -3.68
C LEU A 135 -11.18 10.68 -2.22
N TYR A 136 -10.37 10.15 -1.28
CA TYR A 136 -10.60 10.30 0.15
C TYR A 136 -9.56 11.23 0.77
N TYR A 137 -10.04 12.17 1.55
CA TYR A 137 -9.25 13.17 2.27
C TYR A 137 -9.55 13.09 3.77
N TYR A 138 -8.58 13.42 4.61
CA TYR A 138 -8.84 13.60 6.03
C TYR A 138 -8.40 14.98 6.48
N TYR A 139 -9.32 15.73 7.06
CA TYR A 139 -9.07 17.07 7.58
C TYR A 139 -8.77 16.99 9.08
N GLY A 140 -7.57 17.46 9.45
CA GLY A 140 -7.04 17.39 10.80
C GLY A 140 -7.68 18.36 11.78
N LYS A 141 -7.02 18.54 12.93
CA LYS A 141 -7.47 19.42 14.03
C LYS A 141 -7.63 20.88 13.59
N ASP A 142 -6.74 21.36 12.78
CA ASP A 142 -6.72 22.74 12.26
C ASP A 142 -7.62 22.95 11.05
N GLY A 143 -8.30 21.89 10.60
CA GLY A 143 -9.18 21.86 9.45
C GLY A 143 -8.46 21.75 8.11
N LYS A 144 -7.13 21.59 8.09
CA LYS A 144 -6.36 21.35 6.89
C LYS A 144 -6.38 19.88 6.51
N ALA A 145 -6.38 19.60 5.20
CA ALA A 145 -6.16 18.25 4.69
C ALA A 145 -4.76 17.76 5.10
N LEU A 146 -4.68 16.49 5.49
CA LEU A 146 -3.40 15.84 5.73
C LEU A 146 -2.69 15.61 4.39
N THR A 147 -1.41 15.93 4.30
CA THR A 147 -0.62 15.80 3.08
C THR A 147 0.76 15.23 3.38
N SER A 148 1.29 14.38 2.48
CA SER A 148 2.63 13.76 2.55
C SER A 148 2.93 13.17 3.94
N THR A 149 1.97 12.48 4.55
CA THR A 149 2.11 12.06 5.95
C THR A 149 1.35 10.79 6.31
N TRP A 150 1.90 10.08 7.29
CA TRP A 150 1.21 9.01 7.98
C TRP A 150 0.31 9.58 9.09
N ALA A 151 -0.90 9.05 9.20
CA ALA A 151 -1.82 9.40 10.29
C ALA A 151 -2.48 8.17 10.90
N SER A 152 -2.58 8.16 12.24
CA SER A 152 -3.39 7.16 12.94
C SER A 152 -4.77 7.74 13.21
N ILE A 153 -5.78 7.15 12.58
CA ILE A 153 -7.17 7.57 12.67
C ILE A 153 -7.99 6.37 13.13
N ASN A 154 -8.66 6.50 14.27
CA ASN A 154 -9.47 5.45 14.89
C ASN A 154 -8.72 4.10 15.09
N GLY A 155 -7.40 4.15 15.31
CA GLY A 155 -6.57 2.96 15.57
C GLY A 155 -5.96 2.31 14.33
N SER A 156 -6.32 2.73 13.12
CA SER A 156 -5.69 2.33 11.86
C SER A 156 -4.73 3.39 11.35
N TRP A 157 -3.69 2.98 10.63
CA TRP A 157 -2.75 3.88 10.00
C TRP A 157 -3.09 4.06 8.53
N TYR A 158 -3.01 5.32 8.06
CA TYR A 158 -3.27 5.74 6.68
C TYR A 158 -2.11 6.61 6.20
N TYR A 159 -1.87 6.61 4.90
CA TYR A 159 -0.93 7.53 4.27
C TYR A 159 -1.68 8.46 3.31
N PHE A 160 -1.34 9.74 3.37
CA PHE A 160 -1.86 10.76 2.47
C PHE A 160 -0.70 11.26 1.60
N ASN A 161 -0.89 11.28 0.29
CA ASN A 161 0.11 11.72 -0.68
C ASN A 161 0.27 13.25 -0.73
N GLU A 162 1.04 13.73 -1.70
CA GLU A 162 1.29 15.17 -1.88
C GLU A 162 0.03 15.96 -2.26
N ASP A 163 -0.94 15.31 -2.90
CA ASP A 163 -2.24 15.89 -3.24
C ASP A 163 -3.28 15.74 -2.11
N SER A 164 -2.84 15.29 -0.93
CA SER A 164 -3.69 15.04 0.24
C SER A 164 -4.68 13.89 0.07
N ILE A 165 -4.51 13.05 -0.96
CA ILE A 165 -5.36 11.90 -1.24
C ILE A 165 -4.87 10.72 -0.39
N MET A 166 -5.80 9.97 0.21
CA MET A 166 -5.51 8.72 0.89
C MET A 166 -5.02 7.67 -0.12
N GLU A 167 -3.86 7.11 0.14
CA GLU A 167 -3.30 6.04 -0.67
C GLU A 167 -3.90 4.67 -0.35
N THR A 168 -3.87 3.78 -1.35
CA THR A 168 -4.25 2.36 -1.27
C THR A 168 -3.22 1.51 -2.03
N GLY A 169 -3.24 0.18 -1.82
CA GLY A 169 -2.33 -0.72 -2.53
C GLY A 169 -0.89 -0.64 -2.03
N SER A 170 0.05 -0.98 -2.91
CA SER A 170 1.49 -0.97 -2.63
C SER A 170 2.05 0.43 -2.77
N ILE A 171 2.72 0.92 -1.73
CA ILE A 171 3.37 2.23 -1.71
C ILE A 171 4.79 2.15 -1.18
N GLN A 172 5.62 3.11 -1.57
CA GLN A 172 6.95 3.29 -1.00
C GLN A 172 7.07 4.64 -0.30
N VAL A 173 7.43 4.62 0.98
CA VAL A 173 7.63 5.83 1.79
C VAL A 173 8.95 5.72 2.54
N ASP A 174 9.79 6.74 2.46
CA ASP A 174 11.12 6.79 3.10
C ASP A 174 12.00 5.56 2.82
N GLY A 175 11.88 4.99 1.61
CA GLY A 175 12.65 3.83 1.17
C GLY A 175 12.16 2.48 1.69
N TYR A 176 11.02 2.43 2.37
CA TYR A 176 10.35 1.20 2.81
C TYR A 176 9.09 0.96 2.00
N ASN A 177 8.81 -0.32 1.72
CA ASN A 177 7.59 -0.74 1.04
C ASN A 177 6.51 -1.06 2.08
N TYR A 178 5.29 -0.63 1.80
CA TYR A 178 4.08 -0.84 2.60
C TYR A 178 2.94 -1.32 1.71
N TYR A 179 1.94 -1.93 2.32
CA TYR A 179 0.69 -2.25 1.64
C TYR A 179 -0.49 -1.67 2.44
N LEU A 180 -1.32 -0.93 1.73
CA LEU A 180 -2.56 -0.35 2.25
C LEU A 180 -3.72 -1.11 1.62
N GLY A 181 -4.70 -1.51 2.42
CA GLY A 181 -5.88 -2.18 1.91
C GLY A 181 -6.73 -1.25 1.03
N GLU A 182 -7.78 -1.77 0.44
CA GLU A 182 -8.77 -0.99 -0.32
C GLU A 182 -9.41 0.12 0.54
N ASP A 183 -9.49 -0.10 1.84
CA ASP A 183 -9.95 0.87 2.84
C ASP A 183 -8.87 1.91 3.24
N GLY A 184 -7.70 1.88 2.60
CA GLY A 184 -6.54 2.71 2.92
C GLY A 184 -5.78 2.31 4.19
N SER A 185 -6.27 1.32 4.95
CA SER A 185 -5.62 0.93 6.18
C SER A 185 -4.32 0.16 5.94
N ARG A 186 -3.23 0.58 6.60
CA ARG A 186 -1.92 -0.08 6.52
C ARG A 186 -1.99 -1.50 7.06
N LYS A 187 -1.55 -2.47 6.27
CA LYS A 187 -1.51 -3.88 6.64
C LYS A 187 -0.23 -4.23 7.38
N THR A 188 -0.34 -5.25 8.23
CA THR A 188 0.76 -5.88 8.99
C THR A 188 0.55 -7.38 8.99
N GLY A 189 1.61 -8.16 9.18
CA GLY A 189 1.54 -9.62 9.12
C GLY A 189 1.57 -10.15 7.68
N TRP A 190 0.99 -11.30 7.47
CA TRP A 190 0.95 -11.99 6.18
C TRP A 190 -0.11 -11.39 5.27
N VAL A 191 0.26 -11.12 4.02
CA VAL A 191 -0.64 -10.62 2.96
C VAL A 191 -0.34 -11.38 1.68
N LEU A 192 -1.38 -11.95 1.06
CA LEU A 192 -1.32 -12.53 -0.28
C LEU A 192 -1.64 -11.43 -1.28
N LEU A 193 -0.76 -11.18 -2.24
CA LEU A 193 -0.94 -10.17 -3.27
C LEU A 193 -0.92 -10.83 -4.65
N GLU A 194 -1.71 -10.27 -5.55
CA GLU A 194 -1.67 -10.61 -6.97
C GLU A 194 -0.39 -10.06 -7.60
N GLU A 195 0.17 -10.83 -8.52
CA GLU A 195 1.40 -10.50 -9.25
C GLU A 195 1.09 -10.24 -10.72
N GLU A 196 1.73 -9.21 -11.27
CA GLU A 196 1.71 -8.96 -12.70
C GLU A 196 2.74 -9.86 -13.40
N THR A 197 2.34 -11.08 -13.74
CA THR A 197 3.19 -12.06 -14.41
C THR A 197 2.44 -12.80 -15.52
N ASP A 198 3.16 -13.20 -16.55
CA ASP A 198 2.62 -14.07 -17.61
C ASP A 198 2.58 -15.55 -17.20
N ASP A 199 3.19 -15.90 -16.06
CA ASP A 199 3.21 -17.28 -15.56
C ASP A 199 1.97 -17.56 -14.69
N PRO A 200 1.09 -18.49 -15.10
CA PRO A 200 -0.13 -18.80 -14.37
C PRO A 200 0.10 -19.47 -13.00
N GLU A 201 1.33 -19.94 -12.71
CA GLU A 201 1.69 -20.53 -11.41
C GLU A 201 2.16 -19.46 -10.41
N ASP A 202 2.53 -18.26 -10.89
CA ASP A 202 3.08 -17.17 -10.09
C ASP A 202 2.13 -15.96 -9.95
N LEU A 203 0.82 -16.17 -10.16
CA LEU A 203 -0.19 -15.08 -10.12
C LEU A 203 -0.39 -14.46 -8.74
N GLU A 204 0.04 -15.15 -7.67
CA GLU A 204 -0.09 -14.67 -6.29
C GLU A 204 1.18 -14.98 -5.51
N ALA A 205 1.59 -14.06 -4.64
CA ALA A 205 2.72 -14.27 -3.76
C ALA A 205 2.41 -13.83 -2.31
N TRP A 206 2.98 -14.55 -1.34
CA TRP A 206 2.89 -14.18 0.06
C TRP A 206 3.98 -13.19 0.44
N TYR A 207 3.55 -12.11 1.07
CA TYR A 207 4.40 -11.08 1.65
C TYR A 207 4.21 -10.99 3.16
N TYR A 208 5.24 -10.55 3.86
CA TYR A 208 5.13 -10.28 5.29
C TYR A 208 5.50 -8.84 5.61
N PHE A 209 4.61 -8.17 6.33
CA PHE A 209 4.79 -6.80 6.80
C PHE A 209 4.99 -6.81 8.33
N ASP A 210 6.05 -6.16 8.80
CA ASP A 210 6.38 -6.10 10.23
C ASP A 210 5.32 -5.32 11.04
N GLY A 211 5.50 -5.21 12.36
CA GLY A 211 4.58 -4.46 13.23
C GLY A 211 4.46 -2.96 12.89
N ASN A 212 5.43 -2.42 12.14
CA ASN A 212 5.39 -1.06 11.61
C ASN A 212 4.80 -0.99 10.19
N GLY A 213 4.35 -2.12 9.64
CA GLY A 213 3.83 -2.23 8.28
C GLY A 213 4.90 -2.22 7.20
N ARG A 214 6.18 -2.34 7.53
CA ARG A 214 7.27 -2.40 6.55
C ARG A 214 7.37 -3.80 5.98
N ARG A 215 7.41 -3.92 4.65
CA ARG A 215 7.60 -5.19 3.98
C ARG A 215 8.97 -5.77 4.32
N VAL A 216 9.01 -7.05 4.67
CA VAL A 216 10.27 -7.80 4.78
C VAL A 216 10.74 -8.09 3.35
N GLU A 217 11.96 -7.69 3.04
CA GLU A 217 12.53 -7.80 1.70
C GLU A 217 13.43 -9.05 1.57
N ASN A 218 14.70 -8.88 1.32
CA ASN A 218 15.68 -9.92 1.08
C ASN A 218 16.26 -10.44 2.41
N GLU A 219 15.52 -11.30 3.12
CA GLU A 219 15.92 -11.83 4.43
C GLU A 219 15.83 -13.36 4.47
N VAL A 220 16.96 -14.01 4.76
CA VAL A 220 17.05 -15.47 4.91
C VAL A 220 16.81 -15.85 6.36
N ASP A 221 15.95 -16.87 6.57
CA ASP A 221 15.64 -17.41 7.92
C ASP A 221 15.03 -16.37 8.87
N LYS A 222 14.18 -15.49 8.38
CA LYS A 222 13.35 -14.62 9.21
C LYS A 222 12.48 -15.43 10.14
N LYS A 223 12.61 -15.20 11.45
CA LYS A 223 11.74 -15.86 12.43
C LYS A 223 10.42 -15.11 12.57
N ILE A 224 9.31 -15.80 12.28
CA ILE A 224 7.94 -15.29 12.41
C ILE A 224 7.13 -16.37 13.14
N ASP A 225 6.49 -16.02 14.23
CA ASP A 225 5.60 -16.91 15.03
C ASP A 225 6.18 -18.30 15.34
N GLY A 226 7.51 -18.36 15.56
CA GLY A 226 8.20 -19.59 15.92
C GLY A 226 8.73 -20.43 14.75
N ALA A 227 8.32 -20.16 13.52
CA ALA A 227 8.86 -20.75 12.30
C ALA A 227 9.86 -19.80 11.63
N TYR A 228 10.60 -20.33 10.64
CA TYR A 228 11.59 -19.56 9.90
C TYR A 228 11.19 -19.54 8.42
N TYR A 229 11.29 -18.37 7.80
CA TYR A 229 10.90 -18.08 6.43
C TYR A 229 12.04 -17.36 5.72
N THR A 230 12.05 -17.43 4.41
CA THR A 230 12.97 -16.65 3.56
C THR A 230 12.19 -15.81 2.59
N PHE A 231 12.68 -14.60 2.35
CA PHE A 231 12.08 -13.64 1.44
C PHE A 231 13.13 -13.21 0.42
N GLU A 232 12.74 -13.16 -0.86
CA GLU A 232 13.52 -12.61 -1.95
C GLU A 232 12.62 -11.61 -2.70
N ASP A 233 13.10 -10.38 -2.84
CA ASP A 233 12.34 -9.25 -3.38
C ASP A 233 10.95 -9.07 -2.73
N GLY A 234 10.90 -9.39 -1.43
CA GLY A 234 9.71 -9.33 -0.61
C GLY A 234 8.84 -10.58 -0.65
N LYS A 235 9.00 -11.46 -1.64
CA LYS A 235 8.19 -12.68 -1.80
C LYS A 235 8.68 -13.79 -0.90
N MET A 236 7.76 -14.45 -0.20
CA MET A 236 8.05 -15.65 0.58
C MET A 236 8.50 -16.78 -0.35
N GLN A 237 9.61 -17.41 0.00
CA GLN A 237 10.17 -18.52 -0.79
C GLN A 237 9.68 -19.87 -0.29
N THR A 238 9.41 -20.78 -1.22
CA THR A 238 9.07 -22.18 -1.01
C THR A 238 10.02 -23.09 -1.77
N GLY A 239 10.03 -24.39 -1.48
CA GLY A 239 10.88 -25.34 -2.17
C GLY A 239 12.37 -25.15 -1.84
N TRP A 240 13.21 -25.45 -2.84
CA TRP A 240 14.67 -25.31 -2.74
C TRP A 240 15.11 -23.89 -3.00
N TYR A 241 15.63 -23.24 -1.97
CA TYR A 241 16.18 -21.89 -2.05
C TYR A 241 17.72 -21.93 -2.04
N LYS A 242 18.32 -21.38 -3.09
CA LYS A 242 19.76 -21.23 -3.18
C LYS A 242 20.24 -20.05 -2.35
N LEU A 243 21.07 -20.33 -1.34
CA LEU A 243 21.61 -19.24 -0.53
C LEU A 243 22.48 -18.31 -1.38
N PRO A 244 22.35 -16.99 -1.20
CA PRO A 244 23.27 -16.05 -1.83
C PRO A 244 24.69 -16.40 -1.45
N ALA A 245 25.65 -16.27 -2.38
CA ALA A 245 27.05 -16.48 -2.08
C ALA A 245 27.42 -15.58 -0.89
N ALA A 246 27.99 -16.18 0.16
CA ALA A 246 28.47 -15.38 1.29
C ALA A 246 29.40 -14.29 0.75
N ASP A 247 29.04 -13.04 0.98
CA ASP A 247 29.91 -11.91 0.65
C ASP A 247 31.27 -12.20 1.26
N LYS A 248 32.29 -12.28 0.41
CA LYS A 248 33.66 -12.38 0.90
C LYS A 248 33.87 -11.23 1.87
N ASN A 249 34.21 -11.58 3.09
CA ASN A 249 34.36 -10.71 4.25
C ASN A 249 34.97 -9.34 3.87
N PRO A 250 34.38 -8.19 4.27
CA PRO A 250 34.98 -6.87 3.98
C PRO A 250 36.42 -6.69 4.47
N ALA A 251 36.91 -7.56 5.34
CA ALA A 251 38.31 -7.58 5.77
C ALA A 251 39.29 -8.00 4.66
N GLU A 252 38.87 -8.69 3.60
CA GLU A 252 39.74 -9.04 2.46
C GLU A 252 39.89 -7.90 1.44
N LYS A 253 39.05 -6.89 1.44
CA LYS A 253 39.18 -5.70 0.56
C LYS A 253 40.29 -4.74 0.97
N LEU A 254 40.91 -4.92 2.16
CA LEU A 254 42.01 -4.09 2.64
C LEU A 254 43.40 -4.67 2.34
N THR A 255 43.51 -5.88 1.76
CA THR A 255 44.81 -6.54 1.48
C THR A 255 45.17 -6.62 0.00
N GLU A 256 44.31 -6.18 -0.93
CA GLU A 256 44.62 -6.19 -2.37
C GLU A 256 45.43 -4.97 -2.85
N ASN A 257 45.95 -4.12 -1.95
CA ASN A 257 46.78 -2.97 -2.33
C ASN A 257 48.14 -2.91 -1.63
N SER A 258 48.81 -4.03 -1.45
CA SER A 258 50.26 -4.02 -1.23
C SER A 258 50.87 -5.27 -1.84
N GLY A 259 51.60 -5.00 -2.88
CA GLY A 259 52.24 -5.97 -3.73
C GLY A 259 53.33 -6.77 -3.07
N SER A 260 53.73 -7.81 -3.80
CA SER A 260 55.03 -8.41 -3.90
C SER A 260 55.33 -9.64 -3.07
N GLU A 261 55.53 -10.69 -3.85
CA GLU A 261 56.57 -11.71 -3.79
C GLU A 261 56.55 -12.85 -2.75
N ASN A 262 56.42 -14.02 -3.38
CA ASN A 262 57.21 -15.27 -3.16
C ASN A 262 57.10 -16.04 -1.84
N THR A 263 56.77 -17.28 -1.90
CA THR A 263 57.53 -18.53 -2.00
C THR A 263 56.74 -19.69 -1.39
N ASP A 264 56.75 -20.77 -2.14
CA ASP A 264 56.75 -22.19 -1.86
C ASP A 264 56.63 -22.69 -0.41
N ALA A 265 55.77 -23.69 -0.23
CA ALA A 265 56.05 -25.02 0.30
C ALA A 265 54.79 -25.67 0.86
N GLU A 266 54.28 -26.65 0.16
CA GLU A 266 54.39 -28.08 0.54
C GLU A 266 53.72 -28.52 1.86
N ASN A 267 52.82 -29.44 1.61
CA ASN A 267 52.66 -30.74 2.29
C ASN A 267 51.71 -30.87 3.48
N THR A 268 50.86 -31.73 3.34
CA THR A 268 50.60 -33.14 3.76
C THR A 268 49.45 -33.31 4.72
N GLU A 269 48.56 -34.15 4.19
CA GLU A 269 48.04 -35.43 4.77
C GLU A 269 47.18 -35.40 6.03
N THR A 270 46.06 -36.00 5.83
CA THR A 270 45.53 -37.30 6.28
C THR A 270 44.75 -37.28 7.60
N ALA A 271 43.58 -37.79 7.56
CA ALA A 271 43.12 -39.04 8.20
C ALA A 271 41.60 -39.08 8.28
N THR A 272 40.98 -39.95 7.53
CA THR A 272 40.40 -41.26 7.91
C THR A 272 39.74 -41.33 9.29
N GLY A 273 38.48 -41.74 9.25
CA GLY A 273 37.76 -42.19 10.44
C GLY A 273 36.37 -42.69 10.10
N SER A 274 36.31 -43.88 9.55
CA SER A 274 35.13 -44.75 9.41
C SER A 274 34.52 -45.06 10.77
N ASN A 275 33.21 -45.15 10.85
CA ASN A 275 32.55 -46.28 11.50
C ASN A 275 31.10 -46.42 10.99
N ALA A 276 30.90 -47.54 10.28
CA ALA A 276 29.64 -48.11 9.99
C ALA A 276 29.26 -49.03 11.15
N GLU A 277 28.04 -48.94 11.66
CA GLU A 277 27.39 -50.06 12.31
C GLU A 277 26.01 -50.24 11.70
N ALA A 278 25.86 -51.42 11.13
CA ALA A 278 24.66 -51.98 10.61
C ALA A 278 23.74 -52.49 11.73
N ALA A 279 22.47 -52.23 11.65
CA ALA A 279 21.44 -53.00 12.29
C ALA A 279 20.37 -53.36 11.26
N GLU A 280 20.29 -54.66 11.02
CA GLU A 280 19.21 -55.32 10.24
C GLU A 280 17.89 -55.26 11.01
N ASN A 281 16.74 -55.04 10.44
CA ASN A 281 15.83 -56.04 9.88
C ASN A 281 14.36 -55.59 9.90
N ASN A 282 13.71 -55.92 8.85
CA ASN A 282 12.34 -56.40 8.57
C ASN A 282 11.37 -55.47 7.84
N GLY A 283 11.29 -55.78 6.60
CA GLY A 283 10.21 -56.22 5.72
C GLY A 283 8.89 -55.43 5.71
N SER A 284 8.72 -54.61 4.69
CA SER A 284 7.52 -54.54 3.87
C SER A 284 7.91 -53.86 2.53
N GLU A 285 7.41 -54.37 1.44
CA GLU A 285 7.72 -54.00 0.07
C GLU A 285 7.46 -52.48 -0.14
N GLU A 286 8.51 -51.70 -0.05
CA GLU A 286 8.61 -50.37 -0.66
C GLU A 286 9.36 -50.53 -1.99
N THR A 287 8.77 -50.07 -3.05
CA THR A 287 9.37 -49.88 -4.37
C THR A 287 10.78 -49.30 -4.22
N ALA A 288 11.74 -50.04 -4.75
CA ALA A 288 13.15 -49.73 -4.66
C ALA A 288 13.45 -48.29 -5.13
N ALA A 289 13.67 -47.39 -4.17
CA ALA A 289 14.32 -46.14 -4.45
C ALA A 289 15.77 -46.42 -4.85
N SER A 290 16.12 -46.01 -6.04
CA SER A 290 17.48 -46.06 -6.57
C SER A 290 18.47 -45.53 -5.53
N THR A 291 19.53 -46.27 -5.23
CA THR A 291 20.69 -45.83 -4.44
C THR A 291 21.60 -44.93 -5.26
N ALA A 292 21.02 -43.98 -6.01
CA ALA A 292 21.78 -42.88 -6.60
C ALA A 292 22.40 -42.07 -5.49
N SER A 293 23.70 -41.80 -5.57
CA SER A 293 24.40 -40.91 -4.62
C SER A 293 23.66 -39.57 -4.63
N LEU A 294 23.21 -39.12 -3.45
CA LEU A 294 22.57 -37.81 -3.29
C LEU A 294 23.43 -36.74 -3.94
N PRO A 295 22.86 -35.89 -4.83
CA PRO A 295 23.59 -34.80 -5.41
C PRO A 295 24.13 -33.89 -4.31
N ALA A 296 25.29 -33.28 -4.51
CA ALA A 296 25.89 -32.34 -3.57
C ALA A 296 25.03 -31.06 -3.52
N ILE A 297 24.08 -31.00 -2.59
CA ILE A 297 23.13 -29.88 -2.41
C ILE A 297 23.70 -28.86 -1.41
N SER A 298 24.99 -28.57 -1.50
CA SER A 298 25.60 -27.54 -0.64
C SER A 298 25.17 -26.15 -1.11
N GLY A 299 24.78 -25.28 -0.19
CA GLY A 299 24.37 -23.91 -0.48
C GLY A 299 22.88 -23.75 -0.73
N TYR A 300 22.09 -24.79 -0.50
CA TYR A 300 20.63 -24.71 -0.58
C TYR A 300 19.98 -24.90 0.80
N LYS A 301 18.82 -24.29 0.98
CA LYS A 301 17.85 -24.59 2.04
C LYS A 301 16.52 -24.99 1.42
N TYR A 302 15.73 -25.75 2.18
CA TYR A 302 14.40 -26.14 1.76
C TYR A 302 13.34 -25.58 2.71
N TYR A 303 12.30 -25.01 2.10
CA TYR A 303 11.10 -24.49 2.74
C TYR A 303 9.89 -25.26 2.23
N ASP A 304 8.97 -25.63 3.09
CA ASP A 304 7.77 -26.37 2.69
C ASP A 304 6.78 -25.46 1.92
N GLU A 305 5.64 -26.00 1.52
CA GLU A 305 4.59 -25.28 0.78
C GLU A 305 4.03 -24.08 1.55
N ASP A 306 4.11 -24.12 2.89
CA ASP A 306 3.75 -22.98 3.75
C ASP A 306 4.92 -21.97 3.90
N GLY A 307 6.03 -22.14 3.21
CA GLY A 307 7.24 -21.32 3.34
C GLY A 307 8.04 -21.56 4.62
N LYS A 308 7.67 -22.58 5.42
CA LYS A 308 8.38 -22.88 6.68
C LYS A 308 9.66 -23.67 6.41
N ARG A 309 10.75 -23.25 7.01
CA ARG A 309 12.03 -23.93 6.92
C ARG A 309 11.93 -25.39 7.38
N ALA A 310 12.35 -26.32 6.52
CA ALA A 310 12.29 -27.74 6.79
C ALA A 310 13.17 -28.17 7.96
N SER A 311 12.70 -29.18 8.69
CA SER A 311 13.44 -29.88 9.73
C SER A 311 13.05 -31.37 9.77
N GLY A 312 13.99 -32.23 10.18
CA GLY A 312 13.77 -33.67 10.25
C GLY A 312 13.73 -34.34 8.87
N TRP A 313 13.19 -35.54 8.82
CA TRP A 313 13.09 -36.33 7.58
C TRP A 313 11.96 -35.82 6.68
N ARG A 314 12.29 -35.61 5.40
CA ARG A 314 11.33 -35.26 4.32
C ARG A 314 11.63 -36.07 3.09
N THR A 315 10.59 -36.49 2.38
CA THR A 315 10.70 -37.04 1.02
C THR A 315 10.27 -35.94 0.08
N ILE A 316 11.15 -35.54 -0.80
CA ILE A 316 10.98 -34.36 -1.65
C ILE A 316 11.37 -34.73 -3.07
N GLU A 317 10.72 -34.19 -4.04
CA GLU A 317 11.14 -34.16 -5.43
C GLU A 317 12.50 -33.44 -5.54
N GLY A 318 13.34 -33.89 -6.45
CA GLY A 318 14.74 -33.46 -6.52
C GLY A 318 14.99 -31.96 -6.63
N VAL A 319 16.23 -31.61 -6.83
CA VAL A 319 16.65 -30.20 -6.98
C VAL A 319 16.73 -29.88 -8.45
N GLU A 320 16.06 -28.82 -8.87
CA GLU A 320 16.10 -28.28 -10.22
C GLU A 320 17.55 -28.14 -10.70
N ASN A 321 17.86 -28.59 -11.92
CA ASN A 321 19.18 -28.61 -12.54
C ASN A 321 20.26 -29.50 -11.83
N ILE A 322 19.87 -30.29 -10.80
CA ILE A 322 20.79 -31.20 -10.09
C ILE A 322 20.30 -32.66 -10.21
N SER A 323 18.99 -32.87 -10.23
CA SER A 323 18.38 -34.18 -10.37
C SER A 323 17.45 -34.21 -11.60
N GLU A 324 17.07 -35.43 -12.06
CA GLU A 324 16.08 -35.58 -13.13
C GLU A 324 14.67 -35.30 -12.57
N ASP A 325 13.77 -34.78 -13.42
CA ASP A 325 12.39 -34.53 -13.07
C ASP A 325 11.66 -35.82 -12.64
N GLY A 326 10.89 -35.73 -11.56
CA GLY A 326 10.14 -36.86 -11.01
C GLY A 326 10.95 -37.81 -10.11
N GLU A 327 12.22 -37.52 -9.86
CA GLU A 327 13.00 -38.25 -8.85
C GLU A 327 12.71 -37.76 -7.44
N TYR A 328 12.30 -38.66 -6.53
CA TYR A 328 12.06 -38.35 -5.15
C TYR A 328 13.19 -38.84 -4.25
N PHE A 329 13.68 -37.96 -3.39
CA PHE A 329 14.77 -38.24 -2.46
C PHE A 329 14.31 -38.04 -1.03
N ARG A 330 14.90 -38.83 -0.10
CA ARG A 330 14.65 -38.68 1.31
C ARG A 330 15.79 -37.96 1.97
N PHE A 331 15.54 -36.71 2.40
CA PHE A 331 16.50 -35.86 3.08
C PHE A 331 16.24 -35.74 4.58
N TYR A 332 17.31 -35.59 5.35
CA TYR A 332 17.22 -35.14 6.73
C TYR A 332 17.68 -33.70 6.86
N PHE A 333 16.75 -32.82 7.20
CA PHE A 333 17.03 -31.40 7.30
C PHE A 333 17.43 -30.98 8.72
N LYS A 334 18.53 -30.26 8.83
CA LYS A 334 18.93 -29.55 10.03
C LYS A 334 18.96 -28.04 9.70
N ASN A 335 18.00 -27.30 10.25
CA ASN A 335 17.87 -25.85 9.94
C ASN A 335 17.71 -25.55 8.43
N GLY A 336 16.92 -26.35 7.73
CA GLY A 336 16.66 -26.19 6.31
C GLY A 336 17.76 -26.77 5.39
N THR A 337 18.93 -27.10 5.92
CA THR A 337 20.03 -27.68 5.14
C THR A 337 19.90 -29.22 5.18
N PRO A 338 19.96 -29.89 4.01
CA PRO A 338 19.85 -31.35 3.91
C PRO A 338 21.08 -32.06 4.46
#